data_faa4e1880e96b98c771a7977b251582f
#
_entry.id   faa4e1880e96b98c771a7977b251582f
#
_cell.length_a   1.000
_cell.length_b   1.000
_cell.length_c   1.000
_cell.angle_alpha   90.00
_cell.angle_beta   90.00
_cell.angle_gamma   90.00
#
_symmetry.space_group_name_H-M   'P 1'
#
loop_
_entity.id
_entity.type
_entity.pdbx_description
1 polymer ?
#
loop_
_entity_poly.entity_id
_entity_poly.type
_entity_poly.pdbx_seq_one_letter_code
_entity_poly.pdbx_strand_id
1 'polypeptide(L)'
;MLIILVNGTAAWGCRLVSGRFALVPVRDLKTHEAAQPDRVRRVMKQMRSTGVVKKAIVVDSKSKVVLDGVHRLNALKSLGAVRVPAWLIDYSDDAVLVFSKDRKSQISKDSVVRAATLGPKFPPKSTRHMTKAKDGSLVPLSRIEAEISVPLSDLLRSH
;
A
#
# COMPACT_ATOMS: atom_id res chain seq x y z
N MET A 1 -8.54 19.75 12.68
CA MET A 1 -8.31 18.59 13.56
C MET A 1 -8.50 17.34 12.72
N LEU A 2 -7.44 16.56 12.51
CA LEU A 2 -7.48 15.32 11.75
C LEU A 2 -7.96 14.23 12.71
N ILE A 3 -9.23 13.84 12.62
CA ILE A 3 -9.72 12.69 13.38
C ILE A 3 -9.40 11.45 12.54
N ILE A 4 -8.28 10.80 12.87
CA ILE A 4 -7.97 9.49 12.32
C ILE A 4 -8.68 8.47 13.19
N LEU A 5 -9.84 8.01 12.74
CA LEU A 5 -10.48 6.84 13.32
C LEU A 5 -9.68 5.61 12.87
N VAL A 6 -8.61 5.32 13.59
CA VAL A 6 -7.95 4.02 13.46
C VAL A 6 -8.75 3.04 14.29
N ASN A 7 -9.74 2.40 13.68
CA ASN A 7 -10.36 1.24 14.29
C ASN A 7 -9.35 0.08 14.22
N GLY A 8 -8.40 0.12 15.14
CA GLY A 8 -7.28 -0.83 15.23
C GLY A 8 -7.64 -2.15 15.86
N THR A 9 -8.78 -2.71 15.51
CA THR A 9 -9.06 -4.10 15.78
C THR A 9 -9.31 -4.79 14.47
N ALA A 10 -8.27 -5.46 13.97
CA ALA A 10 -8.49 -6.53 13.01
C ALA A 10 -9.51 -7.47 13.67
N ALA A 11 -10.73 -7.52 13.12
CA ALA A 11 -11.87 -8.25 13.69
C ALA A 11 -11.67 -9.78 13.75
N TRP A 12 -10.45 -10.26 13.55
CA TRP A 12 -10.13 -11.67 13.39
C TRP A 12 -9.04 -12.18 14.33
N GLY A 13 -8.76 -11.49 15.44
CA GLY A 13 -7.85 -12.00 16.47
C GLY A 13 -6.42 -12.29 16.01
N CYS A 14 -6.08 -11.93 14.79
CA CYS A 14 -4.76 -12.16 14.21
C CYS A 14 -3.95 -10.87 14.26
N ARG A 15 -2.98 -10.83 15.14
CA ARG A 15 -1.93 -9.83 15.09
C ARG A 15 -1.00 -10.19 13.93
N LEU A 16 -1.28 -9.65 12.74
CA LEU A 16 -0.56 -10.00 11.54
C LEU A 16 0.83 -9.36 11.58
N VAL A 17 0.98 -8.16 11.16
CA VAL A 17 2.27 -7.45 11.17
C VAL A 17 2.08 -6.16 11.95
N SER A 18 3.01 -5.86 12.84
CA SER A 18 2.96 -4.56 13.52
C SER A 18 3.35 -3.46 12.56
N GLY A 19 2.66 -2.32 12.66
CA GLY A 19 2.91 -1.18 11.82
C GLY A 19 2.43 0.09 12.47
N ARG A 20 2.66 1.21 11.80
CA ARG A 20 2.19 2.52 12.23
C ARG A 20 1.62 3.29 11.06
N PHE A 21 0.60 4.09 11.34
CA PHE A 21 0.01 5.00 10.37
C PHE A 21 0.85 6.26 10.21
N ALA A 22 1.02 6.72 8.96
CA ALA A 22 1.66 7.99 8.65
C ALA A 22 1.12 8.57 7.35
N LEU A 23 1.19 9.90 7.23
CA LEU A 23 1.03 10.58 5.95
C LEU A 23 2.42 10.72 5.33
N VAL A 24 2.70 9.95 4.29
CA VAL A 24 4.02 9.87 3.67
C VAL A 24 4.09 10.79 2.46
N PRO A 25 5.14 11.61 2.31
CA PRO A 25 5.32 12.42 1.11
C PRO A 25 5.35 11.53 -0.14
N VAL A 26 4.61 11.91 -1.16
CA VAL A 26 4.55 11.16 -2.44
C VAL A 26 5.94 10.97 -3.04
N ARG A 27 6.78 12.00 -2.92
CA ARG A 27 8.17 11.97 -3.46
C ARG A 27 9.07 10.88 -2.84
N ASP A 28 8.74 10.40 -1.64
CA ASP A 28 9.53 9.39 -0.95
C ASP A 28 9.12 7.96 -1.33
N LEU A 29 7.95 7.81 -1.95
CA LEU A 29 7.38 6.50 -2.26
C LEU A 29 7.94 5.93 -3.56
N LYS A 30 8.21 4.62 -3.55
CA LYS A 30 8.74 3.87 -4.68
C LYS A 30 7.80 2.72 -5.00
N THR A 31 7.61 2.43 -6.28
CA THR A 31 6.76 1.34 -6.74
C THR A 31 7.57 0.32 -7.52
N HIS A 32 7.31 -0.96 -7.26
CA HIS A 32 7.99 -2.08 -7.94
C HIS A 32 7.18 -2.63 -9.12
N GLU A 33 5.93 -2.23 -9.24
CA GLU A 33 4.97 -2.76 -10.21
C GLU A 33 4.27 -1.60 -10.91
N ALA A 34 4.01 -1.76 -12.21
CA ALA A 34 3.27 -0.75 -12.97
C ALA A 34 1.78 -0.79 -12.63
N ALA A 35 1.14 0.37 -12.65
CA ALA A 35 -0.30 0.48 -12.43
C ALA A 35 -1.07 0.28 -13.75
N GLN A 36 -2.31 -0.22 -13.65
CA GLN A 36 -3.25 -0.30 -14.75
C GLN A 36 -4.00 1.02 -14.89
N PRO A 37 -3.90 1.73 -16.02
CA PRO A 37 -4.52 3.05 -16.19
C PRO A 37 -6.03 3.06 -15.94
N ASP A 38 -6.75 2.04 -16.39
CA ASP A 38 -8.21 1.95 -16.17
C ASP A 38 -8.59 1.84 -14.70
N ARG A 39 -7.83 1.07 -13.94
CA ARG A 39 -8.03 0.96 -12.48
C ARG A 39 -7.72 2.28 -11.78
N VAL A 40 -6.66 2.95 -12.18
CA VAL A 40 -6.32 4.27 -11.64
C VAL A 40 -7.46 5.25 -11.86
N ARG A 41 -8.02 5.30 -13.06
CA ARG A 41 -9.16 6.18 -13.38
C ARG A 41 -10.39 5.88 -12.53
N ARG A 42 -10.71 4.60 -12.33
CA ARG A 42 -11.84 4.20 -11.46
C ARG A 42 -11.65 4.64 -10.02
N VAL A 43 -10.44 4.45 -9.49
CA VAL A 43 -10.10 4.88 -8.12
C VAL A 43 -10.16 6.41 -7.98
N MET A 44 -9.64 7.14 -8.97
CA MET A 44 -9.75 8.60 -9.00
C MET A 44 -11.20 9.08 -8.95
N LYS A 45 -12.05 8.47 -9.78
CA LYS A 45 -13.48 8.80 -9.82
C LYS A 45 -14.15 8.58 -8.47
N GLN A 46 -13.85 7.46 -7.82
CA GLN A 46 -14.37 7.14 -6.50
C GLN A 46 -13.90 8.15 -5.45
N MET A 47 -12.62 8.49 -5.44
CA MET A 47 -12.08 9.47 -4.50
C MET A 47 -12.68 10.86 -4.70
N ARG A 48 -12.87 11.29 -5.95
CA ARG A 48 -13.52 12.56 -6.26
C ARG A 48 -14.97 12.60 -5.78
N SER A 49 -15.72 11.52 -5.99
CA SER A 49 -17.14 11.47 -5.63
C SER A 49 -17.37 11.46 -4.12
N THR A 50 -16.51 10.81 -3.36
CA THR A 50 -16.62 10.71 -1.91
C THR A 50 -15.89 11.84 -1.16
N GLY A 51 -14.86 12.42 -1.78
CA GLY A 51 -14.00 13.43 -1.16
C GLY A 51 -13.10 12.92 -0.04
N VAL A 52 -13.02 11.60 0.15
CA VAL A 52 -12.22 10.99 1.21
C VAL A 52 -11.44 9.77 0.71
N VAL A 53 -10.30 9.52 1.34
CA VAL A 53 -9.53 8.29 1.17
C VAL A 53 -9.87 7.35 2.32
N LYS A 54 -10.39 6.17 2.00
CA LYS A 54 -10.91 5.20 2.98
C LYS A 54 -9.92 4.10 3.36
N LYS A 55 -8.86 3.92 2.59
CA LYS A 55 -7.83 2.90 2.86
C LYS A 55 -6.45 3.49 2.69
N ALA A 56 -5.58 3.21 3.67
CA ALA A 56 -4.16 3.51 3.56
C ALA A 56 -3.49 2.51 2.60
N ILE A 57 -2.42 2.93 1.95
CA ILE A 57 -1.52 1.99 1.25
C ILE A 57 -0.62 1.30 2.27
N VAL A 58 -0.03 0.17 1.91
CA VAL A 58 0.95 -0.52 2.75
C VAL A 58 2.35 -0.27 2.19
N VAL A 59 3.26 0.17 3.02
CA VAL A 59 4.59 0.63 2.63
C VAL A 59 5.65 0.04 3.55
N ASP A 60 6.78 -0.37 2.98
CA ASP A 60 7.95 -0.73 3.78
C ASP A 60 8.53 0.52 4.46
N SER A 61 8.64 0.46 5.78
CA SER A 61 9.12 1.60 6.58
C SER A 61 10.55 2.03 6.24
N LYS A 62 11.39 1.10 5.79
CA LYS A 62 12.81 1.36 5.48
C LYS A 62 13.01 1.86 4.05
N SER A 63 12.60 1.08 3.06
CA SER A 63 12.84 1.39 1.64
C SER A 63 11.82 2.37 1.06
N LYS A 64 10.67 2.54 1.72
CA LYS A 64 9.51 3.29 1.19
C LYS A 64 8.91 2.68 -0.08
N VAL A 65 9.13 1.39 -0.28
CA VAL A 65 8.51 0.64 -1.38
C VAL A 65 7.04 0.37 -1.03
N VAL A 66 6.15 0.68 -1.95
CA VAL A 66 4.73 0.39 -1.82
C VAL A 66 4.52 -1.10 -2.05
N LEU A 67 4.03 -1.80 -1.03
CA LEU A 67 3.77 -3.24 -1.05
C LEU A 67 2.33 -3.56 -1.48
N ASP A 68 1.40 -2.68 -1.17
CA ASP A 68 0.01 -2.75 -1.61
C ASP A 68 -0.56 -1.35 -1.81
N GLY A 69 -1.36 -1.16 -2.84
CA GLY A 69 -2.04 0.10 -3.11
C GLY A 69 -1.43 0.95 -4.22
N VAL A 70 -0.73 0.35 -5.18
CA VAL A 70 -0.13 1.10 -6.31
C VAL A 70 -1.16 1.90 -7.11
N HIS A 71 -2.40 1.40 -7.26
CA HIS A 71 -3.47 2.11 -7.97
C HIS A 71 -3.98 3.30 -7.17
N ARG A 72 -4.10 3.17 -5.84
CA ARG A 72 -4.45 4.29 -4.95
C ARG A 72 -3.37 5.36 -4.96
N LEU A 73 -2.10 4.98 -4.91
CA LEU A 73 -0.99 5.92 -5.01
C LEU A 73 -1.04 6.70 -6.32
N ASN A 74 -1.17 6.00 -7.45
CA ASN A 74 -1.21 6.65 -8.76
C ASN A 74 -2.44 7.55 -8.93
N ALA A 75 -3.60 7.14 -8.40
CA ALA A 75 -4.78 7.97 -8.38
C ALA A 75 -4.55 9.26 -7.59
N LEU A 76 -3.97 9.17 -6.40
CA LEU A 76 -3.67 10.33 -5.56
C LEU A 76 -2.64 11.24 -6.22
N LYS A 77 -1.59 10.70 -6.84
CA LYS A 77 -0.65 11.50 -7.64
C LYS A 77 -1.36 12.27 -8.74
N SER A 78 -2.24 11.61 -9.49
CA SER A 78 -2.97 12.23 -10.59
C SER A 78 -3.95 13.31 -10.10
N LEU A 79 -4.43 13.19 -8.87
CA LEU A 79 -5.28 14.20 -8.23
C LEU A 79 -4.49 15.35 -7.61
N GLY A 80 -3.16 15.30 -7.65
CA GLY A 80 -2.29 16.34 -7.12
C GLY A 80 -1.92 16.18 -5.66
N ALA A 81 -2.11 15.00 -5.07
CA ALA A 81 -1.72 14.77 -3.68
C ALA A 81 -0.21 14.92 -3.49
N VAL A 82 0.19 15.57 -2.41
CA VAL A 82 1.60 15.74 -2.02
C VAL A 82 2.01 14.73 -0.95
N ARG A 83 1.04 14.11 -0.30
CA ARG A 83 1.25 13.06 0.70
C ARG A 83 0.13 12.02 0.63
N VAL A 84 0.39 10.84 1.15
CA VAL A 84 -0.51 9.68 1.03
C VAL A 84 -0.63 9.00 2.38
N PRO A 85 -1.87 8.62 2.80
CA PRO A 85 -2.06 7.82 3.99
C PRO A 85 -1.44 6.44 3.81
N ALA A 86 -0.54 6.06 4.68
CA ALA A 86 0.19 4.81 4.59
C ALA A 86 0.22 4.08 5.93
N TRP A 87 0.17 2.77 5.85
CA TRP A 87 0.50 1.86 6.93
C TRP A 87 1.93 1.39 6.74
N LEU A 88 2.83 1.82 7.61
CA LEU A 88 4.26 1.51 7.55
C LEU A 88 4.53 0.22 8.30
N ILE A 89 5.10 -0.77 7.62
CA ILE A 89 5.49 -2.06 8.19
C ILE A 89 6.96 -2.35 7.93
N ASP A 90 7.51 -3.33 8.63
CA ASP A 90 8.85 -3.84 8.34
C ASP A 90 8.76 -4.97 7.31
N TYR A 91 9.21 -4.73 6.10
CA TYR A 91 9.20 -5.72 5.02
C TYR A 91 10.12 -6.91 5.30
N SER A 92 11.12 -6.75 6.15
CA SER A 92 12.02 -7.84 6.55
C SER A 92 11.38 -8.81 7.56
N ASP A 93 10.20 -8.49 8.10
CA ASP A 93 9.46 -9.39 8.98
C ASP A 93 9.12 -10.69 8.24
N ASP A 94 9.43 -11.83 8.83
CA ASP A 94 9.20 -13.15 8.24
C ASP A 94 7.72 -13.47 8.04
N ALA A 95 6.82 -12.76 8.72
CA ALA A 95 5.39 -12.88 8.52
C ALA A 95 4.90 -12.25 7.20
N VAL A 96 5.71 -11.41 6.56
CA VAL A 96 5.41 -10.82 5.25
C VAL A 96 6.02 -11.67 4.17
N LEU A 97 5.20 -12.09 3.21
CA LEU A 97 5.60 -12.97 2.11
C LEU A 97 5.27 -12.34 0.77
N VAL A 98 6.05 -12.66 -0.25
CA VAL A 98 5.78 -12.24 -1.62
C VAL A 98 5.81 -13.44 -2.55
N PHE A 99 4.85 -13.48 -3.46
CA PHE A 99 4.72 -14.55 -4.46
C PHE A 99 4.57 -13.95 -5.85
N SER A 100 5.06 -14.68 -6.84
CA SER A 100 4.73 -14.41 -8.24
C SER A 100 3.32 -14.93 -8.54
N LYS A 101 2.52 -14.14 -9.25
CA LYS A 101 1.17 -14.58 -9.64
C LYS A 101 1.17 -15.67 -10.71
N ASP A 102 2.19 -15.70 -11.55
CA ASP A 102 2.31 -16.72 -12.61
C ASP A 102 2.83 -18.07 -12.09
N ARG A 103 3.27 -18.14 -10.84
CA ARG A 103 3.86 -19.30 -10.17
C ARG A 103 5.10 -19.89 -10.86
N LYS A 104 5.56 -19.30 -11.94
CA LYS A 104 6.72 -19.74 -12.73
C LYS A 104 7.97 -18.94 -12.40
N SER A 105 7.82 -17.67 -12.09
CA SER A 105 8.92 -16.78 -11.76
C SER A 105 9.19 -16.83 -10.26
N GLN A 106 10.46 -16.82 -9.89
CA GLN A 106 10.87 -16.66 -8.51
C GLN A 106 10.96 -15.17 -8.19
N ILE A 107 10.20 -14.74 -7.20
CA ILE A 107 10.21 -13.37 -6.69
C ILE A 107 10.68 -13.40 -5.24
N SER A 108 11.64 -12.56 -4.92
CA SER A 108 12.12 -12.33 -3.56
C SER A 108 11.82 -10.91 -3.11
N LYS A 109 11.87 -10.67 -1.81
CA LYS A 109 11.77 -9.31 -1.26
C LYS A 109 12.86 -8.39 -1.83
N ASP A 110 14.07 -8.90 -1.97
CA ASP A 110 15.19 -8.15 -2.56
C ASP A 110 14.92 -7.77 -4.01
N SER A 111 14.33 -8.67 -4.81
CA SER A 111 13.98 -8.36 -6.20
C SER A 111 12.89 -7.29 -6.30
N VAL A 112 11.94 -7.28 -5.36
CA VAL A 112 10.89 -6.25 -5.26
C VAL A 112 11.52 -4.88 -4.96
N VAL A 113 12.38 -4.80 -3.95
CA VAL A 113 13.06 -3.55 -3.59
C VAL A 113 13.95 -3.06 -4.73
N ARG A 114 14.67 -3.96 -5.39
CA ARG A 114 15.51 -3.63 -6.54
C ARG A 114 14.70 -3.07 -7.70
N ALA A 115 13.58 -3.71 -8.04
CA ALA A 115 12.70 -3.23 -9.12
C ALA A 115 12.15 -1.83 -8.82
N ALA A 116 11.81 -1.55 -7.57
CA ALA A 116 11.31 -0.25 -7.15
C ALA A 116 12.39 0.84 -7.14
N THR A 117 13.63 0.48 -6.87
CA THR A 117 14.75 1.42 -6.69
C THR A 117 15.50 1.66 -8.00
N LEU A 118 15.80 0.59 -8.73
CA LEU A 118 16.66 0.62 -9.92
C LEU A 118 15.89 0.34 -11.21
N GLY A 119 14.72 -0.30 -11.11
CA GLY A 119 13.97 -0.75 -12.28
C GLY A 119 14.61 -1.95 -13.01
N PRO A 120 14.00 -2.45 -14.06
CA PRO A 120 12.65 -2.07 -14.51
C PRO A 120 11.57 -2.55 -13.55
N LYS A 121 10.42 -1.88 -13.58
CA LYS A 121 9.25 -2.30 -12.79
C LYS A 121 8.65 -3.59 -13.37
N PHE A 122 8.09 -4.39 -12.49
CA PHE A 122 7.29 -5.54 -12.92
C PHE A 122 6.03 -5.09 -13.65
N PRO A 123 5.51 -5.90 -14.58
CA PRO A 123 4.20 -5.65 -15.20
C PRO A 123 3.08 -5.57 -14.15
N PRO A 124 1.95 -4.95 -14.49
CA PRO A 124 0.81 -4.88 -13.57
C PRO A 124 0.39 -6.28 -13.09
N LYS A 125 0.03 -6.39 -11.80
CA LYS A 125 -0.44 -7.62 -11.17
C LYS A 125 0.54 -8.80 -11.24
N SER A 126 1.83 -8.56 -11.25
CA SER A 126 2.85 -9.61 -11.27
C SER A 126 3.12 -10.21 -9.91
N THR A 127 2.94 -9.43 -8.85
CA THR A 127 3.29 -9.82 -7.49
C THR A 127 2.08 -9.89 -6.58
N ARG A 128 2.17 -10.74 -5.57
CA ARG A 128 1.16 -10.86 -4.53
C ARG A 128 1.84 -10.89 -3.17
N HIS A 129 1.52 -9.91 -2.35
CA HIS A 129 1.98 -9.86 -0.96
C HIS A 129 0.94 -10.49 -0.04
N MET A 130 1.43 -11.35 0.85
CA MET A 130 0.64 -12.06 1.83
C MET A 130 1.25 -11.88 3.22
N THR A 131 0.46 -12.09 4.24
CA THR A 131 0.96 -12.14 5.61
C THR A 131 0.50 -13.44 6.26
N LYS A 132 1.33 -13.96 7.17
CA LYS A 132 1.07 -15.18 7.91
C LYS A 132 0.26 -14.87 9.16
N ALA A 133 -0.91 -15.46 9.26
CA ALA A 133 -1.70 -15.39 10.48
C ALA A 133 -1.16 -16.33 11.57
N LYS A 134 -1.63 -16.16 12.81
CA LYS A 134 -1.18 -17.01 13.93
C LYS A 134 -1.44 -18.49 13.73
N ASP A 135 -2.51 -18.85 13.02
CA ASP A 135 -2.85 -20.24 12.71
C ASP A 135 -2.04 -20.81 11.53
N GLY A 136 -1.12 -20.03 10.95
CA GLY A 136 -0.31 -20.41 9.80
C GLY A 136 -0.98 -20.16 8.44
N SER A 137 -2.24 -19.74 8.40
CA SER A 137 -2.91 -19.39 7.15
C SER A 137 -2.31 -18.13 6.52
N LEU A 138 -2.44 -18.02 5.20
CA LEU A 138 -1.99 -16.84 4.45
C LEU A 138 -3.17 -15.91 4.18
N VAL A 139 -2.97 -14.64 4.48
CA VAL A 139 -3.97 -13.58 4.30
C VAL A 139 -3.38 -12.51 3.40
N PRO A 140 -4.12 -11.98 2.40
CA PRO A 140 -3.62 -10.88 1.58
C PRO A 140 -3.21 -9.69 2.44
N LEU A 141 -2.09 -9.07 2.09
CA LEU A 141 -1.56 -7.92 2.81
C LEU A 141 -2.56 -6.76 2.85
N SER A 142 -3.42 -6.64 1.84
CA SER A 142 -4.50 -5.65 1.80
C SER A 142 -5.48 -5.74 2.98
N ARG A 143 -5.57 -6.89 3.66
CA ARG A 143 -6.46 -7.05 4.81
C ARG A 143 -5.91 -6.48 6.12
N ILE A 144 -4.63 -6.17 6.19
CA ILE A 144 -4.06 -5.48 7.36
C ILE A 144 -4.33 -3.98 7.31
N GLU A 145 -4.79 -3.47 6.19
CA GLU A 145 -5.11 -2.06 6.02
C GLU A 145 -6.26 -1.67 6.93
N ALA A 146 -5.98 -0.76 7.86
CA ALA A 146 -7.03 -0.17 8.67
C ALA A 146 -7.94 0.70 7.81
N GLU A 147 -9.23 0.67 8.09
CA GLU A 147 -10.15 1.65 7.52
C GLU A 147 -9.82 3.03 8.10
N ILE A 148 -9.70 3.99 7.21
CA ILE A 148 -9.42 5.38 7.54
C ILE A 148 -10.47 6.28 6.91
N SER A 149 -10.48 7.52 7.30
CA SER A 149 -11.27 8.56 6.64
C SER A 149 -10.43 9.83 6.62
N VAL A 150 -9.67 10.00 5.54
CA VAL A 150 -8.81 11.17 5.36
C VAL A 150 -9.40 12.02 4.24
N PRO A 151 -9.75 13.29 4.52
CA PRO A 151 -10.23 14.18 3.47
C PRO A 151 -9.20 14.33 2.36
N LEU A 152 -9.63 14.19 1.12
CA LEU A 152 -8.77 14.36 -0.05
C LEU A 152 -8.08 15.73 -0.04
N SER A 153 -8.81 16.77 0.38
CA SER A 153 -8.29 18.13 0.47
C SER A 153 -7.07 18.26 1.39
N ASP A 154 -6.98 17.43 2.43
CA ASP A 154 -5.83 17.46 3.35
C ASP A 154 -4.56 16.86 2.73
N LEU A 155 -4.72 16.03 1.70
CA LEU A 155 -3.61 15.41 0.99
C LEU A 155 -3.05 16.29 -0.13
N LEU A 156 -3.84 17.27 -0.59
CA LEU A 156 -3.46 18.17 -1.68
C LEU A 156 -2.67 19.40 -1.20
N ARG A 157 -2.62 19.63 0.11
CA ARG A 157 -1.94 20.79 0.69
C ARG A 157 -0.49 20.46 1.01
N SER A 158 0.42 21.30 0.52
CA SER A 158 1.78 21.36 1.04
C SER A 158 1.81 22.20 2.31
N HIS A 159 2.46 21.68 3.32
CA HIS A 159 2.74 22.40 4.56
C HIS A 159 4.23 22.68 4.64
#